data_33290c6d14918d5e222e96ffced77418
#
_entry.id   33290c6d14918d5e222e96ffced77418
#
_cell.length_a   1.000
_cell.length_b   1.000
_cell.length_c   1.000
_cell.angle_alpha   90.00
_cell.angle_beta   90.00
_cell.angle_gamma   90.00
#
_symmetry.space_group_name_H-M   'P 1'
#
loop_
_entity.id
_entity.type
_entity.pdbx_description
1 polymer ?
#
loop_
_entity_poly.entity_id
_entity_poly.type
_entity_poly.pdbx_seq_one_letter_code
_entity_poly.pdbx_strand_id
1 'polypeptide(L)'
;MAISTTANFANALHRGFRAPNHWSAASEAELATLASTEAITVHNARELDPSPTLDVQGFQLVKAPFAGDLLDQEVVTGAYYEHCRAVLRDVTGASEIRGGGHEYRTGYGGTDGPRRVRRTPNGSGGAYAQGIHSDMCAAVEKAFAKLIPDERHFESINLWRSTKRGETVQMMPLAVCDMTSVAPRDVVFGDGTNTGDIRMYRKVVDQRLIHSPGQRWYYFPEMTEDEVLLFRQYDTRQPSLNLRTVFHQAVEDPTMAPDAPMRLTIEVRMQAIYDPETDKAGRMARFRAEIPVKYRDGRDCDWWSGPIEGYVPPND
;
A
#
# COMPACT_ATOMS: atom_id res chain seq x y z
N MET A 1 -2.99 3.48 -23.70
CA MET A 1 -2.76 2.09 -24.21
C MET A 1 -2.69 1.16 -22.99
N ALA A 2 -3.25 -0.05 -23.07
CA ALA A 2 -3.22 -1.01 -21.96
C ALA A 2 -1.94 -1.87 -22.04
N ILE A 3 -1.44 -2.31 -20.87
CA ILE A 3 -0.32 -3.24 -20.74
C ILE A 3 -0.87 -4.64 -20.49
N SER A 4 -0.46 -5.63 -21.28
CA SER A 4 -0.67 -7.06 -20.98
C SER A 4 0.57 -7.62 -20.29
N THR A 5 0.42 -8.06 -19.04
CA THR A 5 1.54 -8.52 -18.20
C THR A 5 1.10 -9.61 -17.24
N THR A 6 1.97 -10.03 -16.37
CA THR A 6 1.65 -10.96 -15.28
C THR A 6 1.74 -10.29 -13.92
N ALA A 7 1.00 -10.82 -12.96
CA ALA A 7 0.98 -10.34 -11.59
C ALA A 7 0.96 -11.51 -10.59
N ASN A 8 1.55 -11.30 -9.42
CA ASN A 8 1.66 -12.32 -8.38
C ASN A 8 0.57 -12.13 -7.33
N PHE A 9 -0.44 -12.98 -7.39
CA PHE A 9 -1.59 -13.02 -6.49
C PHE A 9 -1.39 -13.99 -5.33
N ALA A 10 -2.23 -13.89 -4.31
CA ALA A 10 -2.37 -14.97 -3.34
C ALA A 10 -2.95 -16.22 -4.00
N ASN A 11 -2.48 -17.40 -3.60
CA ASN A 11 -3.02 -18.65 -4.11
C ASN A 11 -4.48 -18.82 -3.66
N ALA A 12 -5.37 -19.20 -4.58
CA ALA A 12 -6.80 -19.39 -4.35
C ALA A 12 -7.13 -20.43 -3.26
N LEU A 13 -6.18 -21.30 -2.93
CA LEU A 13 -6.28 -22.26 -1.81
C LEU A 13 -6.50 -21.59 -0.45
N HIS A 14 -6.13 -20.32 -0.32
CA HIS A 14 -6.30 -19.55 0.93
C HIS A 14 -7.60 -18.73 0.99
N ARG A 15 -8.50 -18.91 0.03
CA ARG A 15 -9.81 -18.22 0.07
C ARG A 15 -10.59 -18.56 1.34
N GLY A 16 -10.91 -17.52 2.13
CA GLY A 16 -11.61 -17.67 3.41
C GLY A 16 -10.73 -18.14 4.57
N PHE A 17 -9.41 -18.25 4.37
CA PHE A 17 -8.46 -18.67 5.39
C PHE A 17 -7.33 -17.67 5.55
N ARG A 18 -6.63 -17.77 6.68
CA ARG A 18 -5.33 -17.13 6.88
C ARG A 18 -4.27 -17.83 6.02
N ALA A 19 -3.36 -17.06 5.47
CA ALA A 19 -2.20 -17.58 4.74
C ALA A 19 -0.92 -17.31 5.53
N PRO A 20 0.09 -18.20 5.48
CA PRO A 20 1.44 -17.86 5.90
C PRO A 20 1.99 -16.70 5.06
N ASN A 21 2.98 -15.99 5.58
CA ASN A 21 3.63 -14.92 4.85
C ASN A 21 4.43 -15.47 3.66
N HIS A 22 4.12 -15.01 2.44
CA HIS A 22 4.84 -15.46 1.25
C HIS A 22 6.29 -14.93 1.17
N TRP A 23 6.57 -13.79 1.80
CA TRP A 23 7.93 -13.24 1.85
C TRP A 23 8.88 -14.10 2.71
N SER A 24 8.33 -15.02 3.51
CA SER A 24 9.10 -15.95 4.34
C SER A 24 9.20 -17.36 3.73
N ALA A 25 8.71 -17.57 2.51
CA ALA A 25 8.83 -18.85 1.82
C ALA A 25 10.32 -19.25 1.68
N ALA A 26 10.66 -20.42 2.20
CA ALA A 26 12.04 -20.92 2.20
C ALA A 26 12.41 -21.64 0.88
N SER A 27 11.42 -21.88 0.01
CA SER A 27 11.62 -22.59 -1.26
C SER A 27 10.58 -22.17 -2.30
N GLU A 28 10.88 -22.40 -3.58
CA GLU A 28 9.93 -22.21 -4.69
C GLU A 28 8.68 -23.08 -4.54
N ALA A 29 8.83 -24.29 -4.03
CA ALA A 29 7.71 -25.20 -3.78
C ALA A 29 6.77 -24.64 -2.70
N GLU A 30 7.29 -24.04 -1.65
CA GLU A 30 6.50 -23.36 -0.63
C GLU A 30 5.84 -22.09 -1.20
N LEU A 31 6.58 -21.28 -1.95
CA LEU A 31 6.04 -20.09 -2.61
C LEU A 31 4.87 -20.44 -3.53
N ALA A 32 4.95 -21.51 -4.29
CA ALA A 32 3.86 -21.98 -5.16
C ALA A 32 2.58 -22.36 -4.41
N THR A 33 2.66 -22.69 -3.12
CA THR A 33 1.48 -22.89 -2.27
C THR A 33 0.86 -21.59 -1.75
N LEU A 34 1.63 -20.51 -1.74
CA LEU A 34 1.23 -19.21 -1.16
C LEU A 34 0.82 -18.19 -2.22
N ALA A 35 1.37 -18.30 -3.42
CA ALA A 35 1.16 -17.36 -4.52
C ALA A 35 0.83 -18.08 -5.83
N SER A 36 0.16 -17.37 -6.73
CA SER A 36 -0.03 -17.74 -8.13
C SER A 36 0.33 -16.56 -9.03
N THR A 37 0.91 -16.85 -10.20
CA THR A 37 1.18 -15.83 -11.22
C THR A 37 0.09 -15.89 -12.29
N GLU A 38 -0.61 -14.79 -12.48
CA GLU A 38 -1.75 -14.70 -13.38
C GLU A 38 -1.53 -13.61 -14.42
N ALA A 39 -2.07 -13.82 -15.62
CA ALA A 39 -2.09 -12.80 -16.65
C ALA A 39 -3.13 -11.73 -16.34
N ILE A 40 -2.73 -10.46 -16.44
CA ILE A 40 -3.61 -9.32 -16.23
C ILE A 40 -3.47 -8.29 -17.35
N THR A 41 -4.52 -7.50 -17.53
CA THR A 41 -4.47 -6.28 -18.33
C THR A 41 -4.50 -5.08 -17.40
N VAL A 42 -3.50 -4.20 -17.52
CA VAL A 42 -3.41 -2.96 -16.77
C VAL A 42 -3.75 -1.80 -17.71
N HIS A 43 -4.85 -1.13 -17.43
CA HIS A 43 -5.39 -0.07 -18.29
C HIS A 43 -4.75 1.28 -17.97
N ASN A 44 -4.72 2.18 -18.96
CA ASN A 44 -4.29 3.55 -18.78
C ASN A 44 -5.36 4.34 -18.02
N ALA A 45 -5.08 4.72 -16.78
CA ALA A 45 -6.00 5.48 -15.95
C ALA A 45 -6.27 6.92 -16.45
N ARG A 46 -5.39 7.45 -17.30
CA ARG A 46 -5.59 8.79 -17.92
C ARG A 46 -6.72 8.80 -18.96
N GLU A 47 -7.14 7.62 -19.42
CA GLU A 47 -8.23 7.46 -20.39
C GLU A 47 -9.60 7.31 -19.72
N LEU A 48 -9.65 7.28 -18.38
CA LEU A 48 -10.93 7.19 -17.67
C LEU A 48 -11.66 8.53 -17.63
N ASP A 49 -12.95 8.47 -17.91
CA ASP A 49 -13.88 9.61 -17.81
C ASP A 49 -15.12 9.16 -17.02
N PRO A 50 -15.39 9.70 -15.82
CA PRO A 50 -14.53 10.66 -15.10
C PRO A 50 -13.20 10.06 -14.64
N SER A 51 -12.21 10.93 -14.39
CA SER A 51 -10.94 10.54 -13.80
C SER A 51 -11.15 9.85 -12.45
N PRO A 52 -10.30 8.86 -12.08
CA PRO A 52 -10.45 8.14 -10.83
C PRO A 52 -10.19 9.04 -9.61
N THR A 53 -10.92 8.76 -8.54
CA THR A 53 -10.82 9.49 -7.27
C THR A 53 -10.58 8.55 -6.10
N LEU A 54 -10.04 9.09 -4.99
CA LEU A 54 -9.88 8.33 -3.73
C LEU A 54 -11.22 7.79 -3.24
N ASP A 55 -12.31 8.54 -3.40
CA ASP A 55 -13.62 8.14 -2.87
C ASP A 55 -14.27 7.01 -3.67
N VAL A 56 -14.04 6.93 -4.97
CA VAL A 56 -14.69 5.94 -5.84
C VAL A 56 -13.79 4.74 -6.09
N GLN A 57 -12.63 4.92 -6.74
CA GLN A 57 -11.73 3.82 -7.09
C GLN A 57 -10.68 3.53 -6.01
N GLY A 58 -10.51 4.45 -5.05
CA GLY A 58 -9.53 4.38 -3.99
C GLY A 58 -8.16 4.94 -4.37
N PHE A 59 -8.01 5.50 -5.57
CA PHE A 59 -6.77 6.13 -6.03
C PHE A 59 -7.05 7.36 -6.91
N GLN A 60 -6.11 8.28 -6.92
CA GLN A 60 -6.22 9.55 -7.65
C GLN A 60 -4.86 10.08 -8.03
N LEU A 61 -4.70 10.58 -9.26
CA LEU A 61 -3.52 11.32 -9.66
C LEU A 61 -3.76 12.81 -9.48
N VAL A 62 -2.82 13.50 -8.84
CA VAL A 62 -2.88 14.95 -8.66
C VAL A 62 -1.61 15.62 -9.18
N LYS A 63 -1.73 16.83 -9.69
CA LYS A 63 -0.57 17.67 -10.01
C LYS A 63 -0.18 18.45 -8.76
N ALA A 64 1.01 18.16 -8.23
CA ALA A 64 1.53 18.76 -7.00
C ALA A 64 3.05 18.95 -7.11
N PRO A 65 3.51 19.98 -7.87
CA PRO A 65 4.93 20.22 -8.08
C PRO A 65 5.65 20.53 -6.76
N PHE A 66 6.86 20.01 -6.61
CA PHE A 66 7.70 20.25 -5.45
C PHE A 66 9.15 20.47 -5.88
N ALA A 67 9.72 21.61 -5.53
CA ALA A 67 11.05 22.03 -6.02
C ALA A 67 12.24 21.50 -5.20
N GLY A 68 12.01 20.88 -4.02
CA GLY A 68 13.05 20.34 -3.14
C GLY A 68 13.73 19.08 -3.68
N ASP A 69 14.92 18.76 -3.18
CA ASP A 69 15.61 17.51 -3.48
C ASP A 69 14.98 16.36 -2.66
N LEU A 70 14.25 15.46 -3.32
CA LEU A 70 13.58 14.33 -2.68
C LEU A 70 14.54 13.20 -2.25
N LEU A 71 15.86 13.35 -2.45
CA LEU A 71 16.88 12.45 -1.92
C LEU A 71 17.61 13.06 -0.70
N ASP A 72 17.30 14.29 -0.36
CA ASP A 72 17.79 14.94 0.85
C ASP A 72 16.84 14.64 2.03
N GLN A 73 17.36 14.00 3.07
CA GLN A 73 16.59 13.56 4.21
C GLN A 73 15.95 14.72 4.99
N GLU A 74 16.65 15.84 5.12
CA GLU A 74 16.14 17.02 5.84
C GLU A 74 15.01 17.68 5.03
N VAL A 75 15.17 17.77 3.72
CA VAL A 75 14.11 18.26 2.81
C VAL A 75 12.89 17.37 2.87
N VAL A 76 13.08 16.04 2.86
CA VAL A 76 11.97 15.09 2.86
C VAL A 76 11.21 15.11 4.18
N THR A 77 11.89 15.02 5.32
CA THR A 77 11.24 14.98 6.64
C THR A 77 10.68 16.33 7.08
N GLY A 78 11.17 17.42 6.51
CA GLY A 78 10.68 18.78 6.71
C GLY A 78 9.69 19.23 5.64
N ALA A 79 10.18 19.97 4.66
CA ALA A 79 9.36 20.67 3.66
C ALA A 79 8.49 19.74 2.81
N TYR A 80 9.00 18.55 2.45
CA TYR A 80 8.20 17.63 1.63
C TYR A 80 7.06 16.98 2.40
N TYR A 81 7.24 16.62 3.68
CA TYR A 81 6.13 16.11 4.49
C TYR A 81 5.05 17.17 4.68
N GLU A 82 5.41 18.45 4.88
CA GLU A 82 4.41 19.53 4.95
C GLU A 82 3.68 19.71 3.62
N HIS A 83 4.39 19.62 2.50
CA HIS A 83 3.79 19.63 1.18
C HIS A 83 2.79 18.47 1.01
N CYS A 84 3.15 17.26 1.39
CA CYS A 84 2.25 16.09 1.36
C CYS A 84 1.01 16.30 2.25
N ARG A 85 1.16 16.89 3.44
CA ARG A 85 0.02 17.22 4.30
C ARG A 85 -0.92 18.23 3.64
N ALA A 86 -0.40 19.24 2.97
CA ALA A 86 -1.20 20.21 2.25
C ALA A 86 -1.97 19.55 1.11
N VAL A 87 -1.30 18.74 0.28
CA VAL A 87 -1.95 17.99 -0.82
C VAL A 87 -3.08 17.10 -0.29
N LEU A 88 -2.83 16.33 0.77
CA LEU A 88 -3.88 15.47 1.34
C LEU A 88 -5.04 16.27 1.93
N ARG A 89 -4.77 17.38 2.60
CA ARG A 89 -5.85 18.24 3.14
C ARG A 89 -6.74 18.76 2.03
N ASP A 90 -6.15 19.20 0.93
CA ASP A 90 -6.89 19.73 -0.22
C ASP A 90 -7.74 18.65 -0.91
N VAL A 91 -7.21 17.43 -1.04
CA VAL A 91 -7.90 16.32 -1.71
C VAL A 91 -8.98 15.70 -0.82
N THR A 92 -8.71 15.50 0.47
CA THR A 92 -9.58 14.73 1.36
C THR A 92 -10.56 15.59 2.16
N GLY A 93 -10.28 16.88 2.32
CA GLY A 93 -11.04 17.76 3.23
C GLY A 93 -10.91 17.35 4.71
N ALA A 94 -9.95 16.48 5.05
CA ALA A 94 -9.77 16.02 6.42
C ALA A 94 -9.41 17.17 7.37
N SER A 95 -9.93 17.13 8.58
CA SER A 95 -9.71 18.17 9.59
C SER A 95 -8.25 18.18 10.08
N GLU A 96 -7.57 17.03 10.01
CA GLU A 96 -6.18 16.87 10.44
C GLU A 96 -5.46 15.85 9.56
N ILE A 97 -4.18 16.10 9.25
CA ILE A 97 -3.30 15.14 8.58
C ILE A 97 -2.15 14.82 9.53
N ARG A 98 -1.96 13.55 9.84
CA ARG A 98 -0.87 13.04 10.68
C ARG A 98 0.04 12.10 9.92
N GLY A 99 1.09 11.69 10.60
CA GLY A 99 2.04 10.72 10.10
C GLY A 99 3.17 11.38 9.34
N GLY A 100 3.98 10.53 8.83
CA GLY A 100 5.21 10.77 8.10
C GLY A 100 6.02 9.49 8.22
N GLY A 101 6.62 9.12 7.19
CA GLY A 101 7.40 7.92 6.99
C GLY A 101 7.46 7.71 5.52
N HIS A 102 8.63 7.40 5.00
CA HIS A 102 8.76 7.24 3.56
C HIS A 102 9.62 6.04 3.23
N GLU A 103 9.42 5.55 2.04
CA GLU A 103 10.20 4.46 1.48
C GLU A 103 10.59 4.80 0.03
N TYR A 104 11.84 4.50 -0.31
CA TYR A 104 12.29 4.59 -1.68
C TYR A 104 12.19 3.24 -2.37
N ARG A 105 11.78 3.25 -3.64
CA ARG A 105 11.77 2.07 -4.50
C ARG A 105 12.67 2.29 -5.70
N THR A 106 13.59 1.36 -5.90
CA THR A 106 14.56 1.38 -6.99
C THR A 106 14.85 -0.04 -7.48
N GLY A 107 15.28 -0.18 -8.74
CA GLY A 107 15.67 -1.49 -9.29
C GLY A 107 16.98 -2.06 -8.75
N TYR A 108 17.72 -1.28 -7.96
CA TYR A 108 19.03 -1.73 -7.47
C TYR A 108 18.97 -2.78 -6.34
N GLY A 109 17.79 -3.09 -5.79
CA GLY A 109 17.73 -3.90 -4.56
C GLY A 109 18.45 -3.22 -3.38
N GLY A 110 18.25 -3.70 -2.16
CA GLY A 110 18.71 -3.01 -0.95
C GLY A 110 20.22 -2.78 -0.79
N THR A 111 21.09 -3.39 -1.61
CA THR A 111 22.55 -3.27 -1.49
C THR A 111 23.21 -2.39 -2.55
N ASP A 112 22.64 -2.27 -3.74
CA ASP A 112 23.34 -1.71 -4.91
C ASP A 112 22.85 -0.32 -5.35
N GLY A 113 21.84 0.24 -4.69
CA GLY A 113 21.33 1.58 -5.00
C GLY A 113 22.25 2.72 -4.56
N PRO A 114 21.97 3.95 -4.97
CA PRO A 114 22.71 5.13 -4.53
C PRO A 114 22.82 5.20 -3.01
N ARG A 115 23.97 5.56 -2.47
CA ARG A 115 24.19 5.63 -1.01
C ARG A 115 23.14 6.45 -0.26
N ARG A 116 22.59 7.51 -0.89
CA ARG A 116 21.53 8.36 -0.35
C ARG A 116 20.20 7.65 -0.17
N VAL A 117 19.95 6.59 -0.94
CA VAL A 117 18.72 5.77 -0.87
C VAL A 117 18.84 4.63 0.13
N ARG A 118 20.07 4.15 0.41
CA ARG A 118 20.32 2.98 1.28
C ARG A 118 20.18 3.24 2.78
N ARG A 119 20.27 4.49 3.22
CA ARG A 119 20.35 4.83 4.65
C ARG A 119 19.54 6.07 4.97
N THR A 120 18.25 5.94 4.95
CA THR A 120 17.39 6.96 5.54
C THR A 120 16.89 6.47 6.89
N PRO A 121 17.00 7.25 7.97
CA PRO A 121 16.56 6.83 9.31
C PRO A 121 15.09 6.41 9.36
N ASN A 122 14.26 6.99 8.49
CA ASN A 122 12.82 6.78 8.41
C ASN A 122 12.36 6.25 7.04
N GLY A 123 13.29 5.82 6.19
CA GLY A 123 13.00 5.26 4.86
C GLY A 123 14.02 4.19 4.48
N SER A 124 13.57 3.11 3.93
CA SER A 124 14.41 2.06 3.37
C SER A 124 14.42 2.16 1.84
N GLY A 125 15.58 1.96 1.23
CA GLY A 125 15.65 1.71 -0.21
C GLY A 125 15.35 0.23 -0.45
N GLY A 126 14.23 -0.08 -1.10
CA GLY A 126 13.81 -1.44 -1.41
C GLY A 126 13.69 -1.71 -2.90
N ALA A 127 13.74 -2.97 -3.30
CA ALA A 127 13.41 -3.38 -4.65
C ALA A 127 11.94 -3.07 -4.97
N TYR A 128 11.60 -3.08 -6.26
CA TYR A 128 10.23 -2.96 -6.70
C TYR A 128 9.38 -4.11 -6.14
N ALA A 129 8.27 -3.79 -5.47
CA ALA A 129 7.37 -4.80 -4.94
C ALA A 129 6.56 -5.43 -6.08
N GLN A 130 6.83 -6.68 -6.40
CA GLN A 130 6.20 -7.44 -7.49
C GLN A 130 5.10 -8.39 -7.02
N GLY A 131 4.76 -8.42 -5.74
CA GLY A 131 3.62 -9.16 -5.21
C GLY A 131 2.46 -8.22 -4.91
N ILE A 132 1.26 -8.61 -5.31
CA ILE A 132 0.04 -7.84 -5.01
C ILE A 132 -0.20 -7.83 -3.51
N HIS A 133 -0.27 -6.64 -2.93
CA HIS A 133 -0.48 -6.43 -1.50
C HIS A 133 -1.21 -5.12 -1.22
N SER A 134 -1.63 -4.99 0.00
CA SER A 134 -1.93 -3.72 0.66
C SER A 134 -1.07 -3.61 1.91
N ASP A 135 -0.49 -2.46 2.16
CA ASP A 135 0.42 -2.24 3.30
C ASP A 135 -0.29 -2.34 4.67
N MET A 136 -1.60 -2.20 4.69
CA MET A 136 -2.38 -2.12 5.91
C MET A 136 -3.62 -3.02 5.90
N CYS A 137 -4.02 -3.46 7.08
CA CYS A 137 -5.24 -4.22 7.30
C CYS A 137 -5.91 -3.78 8.61
N ALA A 138 -7.05 -4.38 8.95
CA ALA A 138 -7.81 -4.07 10.17
C ALA A 138 -7.00 -4.19 11.47
N ALA A 139 -5.90 -4.97 11.50
CA ALA A 139 -5.01 -5.03 12.66
C ALA A 139 -4.35 -3.68 12.96
N VAL A 140 -4.15 -2.86 11.95
CA VAL A 140 -3.62 -1.50 12.07
C VAL A 140 -4.52 -0.61 12.91
N GLU A 141 -5.84 -0.81 12.88
CA GLU A 141 -6.75 -0.01 13.72
C GLU A 141 -6.42 -0.12 15.21
N LYS A 142 -6.00 -1.31 15.66
CA LYS A 142 -5.63 -1.52 17.05
C LYS A 142 -4.39 -0.73 17.46
N ALA A 143 -3.46 -0.54 16.54
CA ALA A 143 -2.28 0.28 16.75
C ALA A 143 -2.60 1.77 16.64
N PHE A 144 -3.35 2.16 15.61
CA PHE A 144 -3.75 3.55 15.42
C PHE A 144 -4.78 4.02 16.46
N ALA A 145 -5.52 3.12 17.12
CA ALA A 145 -6.41 3.49 18.22
C ALA A 145 -5.70 4.23 19.37
N LYS A 146 -4.38 4.04 19.51
CA LYS A 146 -3.56 4.82 20.47
C LYS A 146 -3.07 6.15 19.90
N LEU A 147 -2.88 6.24 18.59
CA LEU A 147 -2.34 7.41 17.89
C LEU A 147 -3.45 8.37 17.44
N ILE A 148 -4.67 7.87 17.27
CA ILE A 148 -5.85 8.64 16.89
C ILE A 148 -6.83 8.54 18.05
N PRO A 149 -6.74 9.46 19.02
CA PRO A 149 -7.64 9.49 20.16
C PRO A 149 -9.06 9.83 19.70
N ASP A 150 -10.00 9.60 20.59
CA ASP A 150 -11.36 10.14 20.53
C ASP A 150 -12.25 9.58 19.42
N GLU A 151 -12.05 8.29 19.05
CA GLU A 151 -13.01 7.60 18.18
C GLU A 151 -13.25 8.29 16.82
N ARG A 152 -12.22 8.95 16.30
CA ARG A 152 -12.30 9.62 15.00
C ARG A 152 -12.08 8.63 13.86
N HIS A 153 -12.74 8.89 12.74
CA HIS A 153 -12.43 8.20 11.50
C HIS A 153 -11.05 8.59 10.98
N PHE A 154 -10.37 7.64 10.37
CA PHE A 154 -9.15 7.92 9.63
C PHE A 154 -9.06 7.15 8.32
N GLU A 155 -8.33 7.71 7.38
CA GLU A 155 -7.94 7.08 6.14
C GLU A 155 -6.41 7.12 6.03
N SER A 156 -5.77 5.97 5.83
CA SER A 156 -4.36 5.89 5.55
C SER A 156 -4.13 5.92 4.05
N ILE A 157 -3.29 6.85 3.60
CA ILE A 157 -3.07 7.13 2.18
C ILE A 157 -1.58 7.15 1.91
N ASN A 158 -1.17 6.47 0.84
CA ASN A 158 0.17 6.56 0.29
C ASN A 158 0.20 7.65 -0.79
N LEU A 159 1.26 8.46 -0.75
CA LEU A 159 1.59 9.46 -1.76
C LEU A 159 2.86 8.98 -2.47
N TRP A 160 2.73 8.59 -3.72
CA TRP A 160 3.81 8.01 -4.50
C TRP A 160 4.16 8.88 -5.70
N ARG A 161 5.47 9.13 -5.92
CA ARG A 161 5.95 9.92 -7.06
C ARG A 161 7.38 9.60 -7.45
N SER A 162 7.80 10.05 -8.67
CA SER A 162 9.19 10.06 -9.09
C SER A 162 10.02 11.04 -8.26
N THR A 163 11.26 10.65 -7.93
CA THR A 163 12.27 11.58 -7.36
C THR A 163 13.15 12.19 -8.42
N LYS A 164 13.04 11.74 -9.68
CA LYS A 164 13.89 12.15 -10.79
C LYS A 164 13.26 13.30 -11.54
N ARG A 165 14.01 14.39 -11.67
CA ARG A 165 13.58 15.56 -12.42
C ARG A 165 13.83 15.40 -13.91
N GLY A 166 12.85 15.84 -14.71
CA GLY A 166 12.93 15.78 -16.17
C GLY A 166 12.83 14.37 -16.75
N GLU A 167 12.57 13.36 -15.93
CA GLU A 167 12.35 12.00 -16.37
C GLU A 167 10.93 11.54 -16.00
N THR A 168 10.27 10.83 -16.90
CA THR A 168 8.99 10.18 -16.61
C THR A 168 9.20 8.76 -16.04
N VAL A 169 8.22 8.27 -15.32
CA VAL A 169 8.20 6.87 -14.87
C VAL A 169 7.89 5.96 -16.05
N GLN A 170 8.88 5.21 -16.51
CA GLN A 170 8.76 4.24 -17.61
C GLN A 170 8.91 2.81 -17.11
N MET A 171 10.02 2.50 -16.42
CA MET A 171 10.30 1.15 -15.92
C MET A 171 9.45 0.80 -14.72
N MET A 172 8.85 -0.39 -14.72
CA MET A 172 8.14 -0.95 -13.56
C MET A 172 7.07 0.00 -12.97
N PRO A 173 6.14 0.54 -13.78
CA PRO A 173 5.12 1.44 -13.26
C PRO A 173 4.33 0.79 -12.11
N LEU A 174 3.75 1.61 -11.24
CA LEU A 174 2.88 1.13 -10.19
C LEU A 174 1.49 0.88 -10.74
N ALA A 175 1.03 -0.38 -10.68
CA ALA A 175 -0.34 -0.75 -10.97
C ALA A 175 -1.16 -0.75 -9.68
N VAL A 176 -2.36 -0.18 -9.75
CA VAL A 176 -3.35 -0.09 -8.67
C VAL A 176 -4.66 -0.75 -9.11
N CYS A 177 -5.29 -1.48 -8.21
CA CYS A 177 -6.57 -2.15 -8.47
C CYS A 177 -7.72 -1.23 -8.04
N ASP A 178 -8.69 -1.04 -8.94
CA ASP A 178 -9.95 -0.39 -8.58
C ASP A 178 -10.66 -1.21 -7.49
N MET A 179 -10.74 -0.63 -6.29
CA MET A 179 -11.30 -1.31 -5.11
C MET A 179 -12.75 -1.75 -5.31
N THR A 180 -13.52 -1.07 -6.17
CA THR A 180 -14.92 -1.44 -6.46
C THR A 180 -15.03 -2.71 -7.30
N SER A 181 -13.94 -3.13 -7.95
CA SER A 181 -13.86 -4.34 -8.74
C SER A 181 -13.41 -5.58 -7.94
N VAL A 182 -13.05 -5.39 -6.67
CA VAL A 182 -12.57 -6.45 -5.79
C VAL A 182 -13.75 -7.04 -5.01
N ALA A 183 -13.91 -8.35 -5.04
CA ALA A 183 -14.87 -9.03 -4.17
C ALA A 183 -14.28 -9.24 -2.77
N PRO A 184 -15.01 -9.00 -1.67
CA PRO A 184 -14.49 -9.20 -0.31
C PRO A 184 -13.91 -10.61 -0.08
N ARG A 185 -14.50 -11.64 -0.69
CA ARG A 185 -14.04 -13.04 -0.60
C ARG A 185 -12.67 -13.29 -1.26
N ASP A 186 -12.18 -12.38 -2.08
CA ASP A 186 -10.89 -12.51 -2.77
C ASP A 186 -9.75 -11.87 -1.94
N VAL A 187 -10.08 -11.19 -0.84
CA VAL A 187 -9.09 -10.63 0.08
C VAL A 187 -8.58 -11.74 1.02
N VAL A 188 -7.27 -11.90 1.05
CA VAL A 188 -6.58 -12.88 1.90
C VAL A 188 -5.72 -12.14 2.91
N PHE A 189 -5.78 -12.58 4.16
CA PHE A 189 -4.92 -12.09 5.24
C PHE A 189 -3.70 -12.99 5.39
N GLY A 190 -2.53 -12.40 5.18
CA GLY A 190 -1.25 -13.08 5.37
C GLY A 190 -0.65 -12.79 6.75
N ASP A 191 -0.08 -13.80 7.39
CA ASP A 191 0.74 -13.59 8.57
C ASP A 191 2.12 -13.13 8.14
N GLY A 192 2.44 -11.87 8.47
CA GLY A 192 3.77 -11.32 8.29
C GLY A 192 4.55 -11.35 9.59
N THR A 193 5.75 -11.90 9.58
CA THR A 193 6.79 -11.46 10.50
C THR A 193 7.56 -10.36 9.80
N ASN A 194 7.41 -9.13 10.22
CA ASN A 194 8.24 -8.07 9.69
C ASN A 194 9.65 -8.24 10.26
N THR A 195 10.59 -8.58 9.41
CA THR A 195 12.02 -8.61 9.75
C THR A 195 12.67 -7.23 9.60
N GLY A 196 11.94 -6.24 9.11
CA GLY A 196 12.35 -4.85 9.01
C GLY A 196 12.07 -4.05 10.28
N ASP A 197 12.61 -2.86 10.33
CA ASP A 197 12.68 -1.96 11.48
C ASP A 197 11.32 -1.35 11.93
N ILE A 198 10.20 -1.97 11.57
CA ILE A 198 8.90 -1.55 12.12
C ILE A 198 8.75 -2.18 13.50
N ARG A 199 9.25 -1.48 14.48
CA ARG A 199 9.21 -1.83 15.92
C ARG A 199 7.78 -1.93 16.47
N MET A 200 6.78 -1.63 15.66
CA MET A 200 5.37 -1.60 16.08
C MET A 200 4.70 -2.96 16.10
N TYR A 201 5.19 -3.95 15.34
CA TYR A 201 4.47 -5.23 15.21
C TYR A 201 5.42 -6.41 15.17
N ARG A 202 5.28 -7.35 16.08
CA ARG A 202 5.91 -8.68 15.96
C ARG A 202 5.26 -9.54 14.87
N LYS A 203 4.01 -9.26 14.53
CA LYS A 203 3.29 -9.91 13.43
C LYS A 203 2.58 -8.84 12.62
N VAL A 204 3.06 -8.56 11.44
CA VAL A 204 2.34 -7.74 10.46
C VAL A 204 1.37 -8.65 9.74
N VAL A 205 0.12 -8.24 9.71
CA VAL A 205 -0.88 -8.87 8.87
C VAL A 205 -0.93 -8.03 7.60
N ASP A 206 -0.44 -8.59 6.50
CA ASP A 206 -0.65 -8.00 5.19
C ASP A 206 -1.98 -8.48 4.59
N GLN A 207 -2.52 -7.69 3.68
CA GLN A 207 -3.63 -8.12 2.84
C GLN A 207 -3.11 -8.38 1.45
N ARG A 208 -3.59 -9.48 0.88
CA ARG A 208 -3.32 -9.89 -0.50
C ARG A 208 -4.59 -10.16 -1.23
N LEU A 209 -4.48 -10.33 -2.52
CA LEU A 209 -5.61 -10.51 -3.40
C LEU A 209 -5.48 -11.86 -4.13
N ILE A 210 -6.56 -12.64 -4.16
CA ILE A 210 -6.72 -13.76 -5.06
C ILE A 210 -7.18 -13.21 -6.40
N HIS A 211 -6.63 -13.74 -7.50
CA HIS A 211 -7.04 -13.36 -8.85
C HIS A 211 -8.53 -13.61 -9.10
N SER A 212 -9.17 -12.65 -9.73
CA SER A 212 -10.53 -12.77 -10.29
C SER A 212 -10.62 -11.96 -11.57
N PRO A 213 -11.23 -12.51 -12.64
CA PRO A 213 -11.34 -11.85 -13.94
C PRO A 213 -12.07 -10.51 -13.93
N GLY A 214 -12.85 -10.25 -12.87
CA GLY A 214 -13.58 -8.99 -12.71
C GLY A 214 -12.72 -7.83 -12.17
N GLN A 215 -11.52 -8.09 -11.73
CA GLN A 215 -10.63 -7.07 -11.17
C GLN A 215 -10.11 -6.16 -12.27
N ARG A 216 -10.20 -4.85 -12.03
CA ARG A 216 -9.75 -3.81 -12.97
C ARG A 216 -8.48 -3.18 -12.46
N TRP A 217 -7.41 -3.29 -13.26
CA TRP A 217 -6.08 -2.77 -12.94
C TRP A 217 -5.77 -1.55 -13.78
N TYR A 218 -5.14 -0.57 -13.14
CA TYR A 218 -4.82 0.70 -13.77
C TYR A 218 -3.41 1.16 -13.42
N TYR A 219 -2.81 1.95 -14.30
CA TYR A 219 -1.58 2.68 -14.07
C TYR A 219 -1.67 4.06 -14.71
N PHE A 220 -0.79 4.95 -14.33
CA PHE A 220 -0.65 6.24 -14.99
C PHE A 220 0.65 6.24 -15.80
N PRO A 221 0.58 6.12 -17.14
CA PRO A 221 1.78 6.11 -17.97
C PRO A 221 2.53 7.43 -17.87
N GLU A 222 3.86 7.35 -17.97
CA GLU A 222 4.76 8.49 -18.06
C GLU A 222 4.54 9.55 -16.97
N MET A 223 4.30 9.11 -15.73
CA MET A 223 4.18 10.05 -14.61
C MET A 223 5.42 10.89 -14.49
N THR A 224 5.22 12.20 -14.42
CA THR A 224 6.28 13.20 -14.22
C THR A 224 6.57 13.42 -12.73
N GLU A 225 7.66 14.14 -12.44
CA GLU A 225 8.00 14.54 -11.08
C GLU A 225 6.99 15.53 -10.46
N ASP A 226 6.15 16.17 -11.26
CA ASP A 226 5.09 17.08 -10.79
C ASP A 226 3.80 16.36 -10.41
N GLU A 227 3.70 15.07 -10.68
CA GLU A 227 2.52 14.28 -10.43
C GLU A 227 2.70 13.38 -9.20
N VAL A 228 1.65 13.27 -8.40
CA VAL A 228 1.59 12.40 -7.22
C VAL A 228 0.40 11.47 -7.36
N LEU A 229 0.66 10.16 -7.30
CA LEU A 229 -0.37 9.15 -7.19
C LEU A 229 -0.72 8.97 -5.71
N LEU A 230 -1.96 9.27 -5.37
CA LEU A 230 -2.56 9.00 -4.08
C LEU A 230 -3.30 7.68 -4.15
N PHE A 231 -3.14 6.80 -3.17
CA PHE A 231 -3.93 5.57 -3.11
C PHE A 231 -4.15 5.11 -1.68
N ARG A 232 -5.38 4.64 -1.45
CA ARG A 232 -5.88 4.23 -0.15
C ARG A 232 -5.19 2.97 0.33
N GLN A 233 -4.73 2.97 1.59
CA GLN A 233 -4.24 1.78 2.26
C GLN A 233 -5.22 1.27 3.31
N TYR A 234 -5.99 2.15 3.91
CA TYR A 234 -7.04 1.78 4.84
C TYR A 234 -8.00 2.94 5.08
N ASP A 235 -9.30 2.67 5.13
CA ASP A 235 -10.32 3.69 5.43
C ASP A 235 -11.35 3.11 6.42
N THR A 236 -11.40 3.67 7.61
CA THR A 236 -12.33 3.25 8.66
C THR A 236 -13.79 3.59 8.38
N ARG A 237 -14.07 4.50 7.44
CA ARG A 237 -15.43 4.88 7.03
C ARG A 237 -16.10 3.84 6.15
N GLN A 238 -15.32 2.98 5.51
CA GLN A 238 -15.83 2.03 4.53
C GLN A 238 -16.47 0.79 5.17
N PRO A 239 -17.63 0.36 4.66
CA PRO A 239 -18.40 -0.73 5.30
C PRO A 239 -17.83 -2.12 5.04
N SER A 240 -17.06 -2.32 3.98
CA SER A 240 -16.57 -3.65 3.57
C SER A 240 -15.06 -3.66 3.30
N LEU A 241 -14.44 -4.83 3.44
CA LEU A 241 -12.99 -5.02 3.32
C LEU A 241 -12.41 -4.51 2.01
N ASN A 242 -13.04 -4.83 0.89
CA ASN A 242 -12.55 -4.46 -0.42
C ASN A 242 -12.56 -2.95 -0.68
N LEU A 243 -13.44 -2.19 -0.01
CA LEU A 243 -13.53 -0.74 -0.16
C LEU A 243 -12.57 0.02 0.75
N ARG A 244 -11.90 -0.67 1.69
CA ARG A 244 -10.99 -0.05 2.64
C ARG A 244 -9.59 0.15 2.11
N THR A 245 -9.20 -0.58 1.07
CA THR A 245 -7.83 -0.61 0.60
C THR A 245 -7.74 -0.71 -0.91
N VAL A 246 -6.61 -0.25 -1.45
CA VAL A 246 -6.22 -0.44 -2.84
C VAL A 246 -5.05 -1.41 -2.91
N PHE A 247 -5.26 -2.52 -3.58
CA PHE A 247 -4.20 -3.46 -3.88
C PHE A 247 -3.31 -2.91 -4.99
N HIS A 248 -2.02 -3.10 -4.84
CA HIS A 248 -1.05 -2.54 -5.76
C HIS A 248 0.20 -3.42 -5.89
N GLN A 249 0.93 -3.25 -6.99
CA GLN A 249 2.26 -3.81 -7.22
C GLN A 249 2.99 -3.07 -8.34
N ALA A 250 4.31 -3.24 -8.43
CA ALA A 250 5.06 -2.87 -9.63
C ALA A 250 4.82 -3.92 -10.72
N VAL A 251 4.60 -3.50 -11.96
CA VAL A 251 4.37 -4.38 -13.11
C VAL A 251 5.42 -4.15 -14.19
N GLU A 252 5.75 -5.22 -14.92
CA GLU A 252 6.54 -5.09 -16.13
C GLU A 252 5.67 -4.58 -17.27
N ASP A 253 6.19 -3.60 -18.00
CA ASP A 253 5.62 -3.16 -19.26
C ASP A 253 6.44 -3.77 -20.41
N PRO A 254 5.94 -4.80 -21.10
CA PRO A 254 6.67 -5.44 -22.18
C PRO A 254 6.85 -4.56 -23.43
N THR A 255 6.16 -3.42 -23.48
CA THR A 255 6.27 -2.44 -24.59
C THR A 255 7.32 -1.37 -24.33
N MET A 256 7.90 -1.36 -23.13
CA MET A 256 8.91 -0.39 -22.72
C MET A 256 10.22 -0.59 -23.49
N ALA A 257 10.91 0.52 -23.79
CA ALA A 257 12.23 0.45 -24.41
C ALA A 257 13.22 -0.31 -23.52
N PRO A 258 14.11 -1.15 -24.10
CA PRO A 258 15.07 -1.92 -23.30
C PRO A 258 16.04 -1.07 -22.47
N ASP A 259 16.27 0.17 -22.88
CA ASP A 259 17.12 1.18 -22.25
C ASP A 259 16.36 2.20 -21.43
N ALA A 260 15.08 1.96 -21.15
CA ALA A 260 14.27 2.85 -20.34
C ALA A 260 14.93 3.14 -18.98
N PRO A 261 14.88 4.38 -18.51
CA PRO A 261 15.55 4.75 -17.28
C PRO A 261 14.96 4.03 -16.07
N MET A 262 15.84 3.50 -15.22
CA MET A 262 15.44 2.85 -13.99
C MET A 262 14.66 3.81 -13.09
N ARG A 263 13.47 3.41 -12.67
CA ARG A 263 12.63 4.18 -11.76
C ARG A 263 13.31 4.36 -10.40
N LEU A 264 13.26 5.57 -9.88
CA LEU A 264 13.53 5.90 -8.49
C LEU A 264 12.36 6.72 -7.96
N THR A 265 11.63 6.17 -7.01
CA THR A 265 10.39 6.75 -6.49
C THR A 265 10.43 6.84 -4.98
N ILE A 266 9.70 7.80 -4.44
CA ILE A 266 9.43 7.93 -3.02
C ILE A 266 7.94 7.71 -2.75
N GLU A 267 7.65 6.97 -1.70
CA GLU A 267 6.31 6.77 -1.16
C GLU A 267 6.26 7.32 0.26
N VAL A 268 5.36 8.24 0.52
CA VAL A 268 5.11 8.80 1.86
C VAL A 268 3.77 8.29 2.37
N ARG A 269 3.71 7.90 3.64
CA ARG A 269 2.52 7.34 4.29
C ARG A 269 1.97 8.32 5.31
N MET A 270 0.69 8.71 5.15
CA MET A 270 0.03 9.66 6.03
C MET A 270 -1.40 9.20 6.36
N GLN A 271 -1.96 9.76 7.42
CA GLN A 271 -3.33 9.54 7.85
C GLN A 271 -4.12 10.84 7.77
N ALA A 272 -5.18 10.82 6.98
CA ALA A 272 -6.24 11.83 6.99
C ALA A 272 -7.22 11.49 8.12
N ILE A 273 -7.48 12.44 9.02
CA ILE A 273 -8.31 12.25 10.21
C ILE A 273 -9.54 13.12 10.08
N TYR A 274 -10.69 12.48 10.26
CA TYR A 274 -12.01 13.07 10.07
C TYR A 274 -12.74 13.29 11.41
N ASP A 275 -14.01 13.61 11.33
CA ASP A 275 -14.85 13.79 12.52
C ASP A 275 -15.00 12.51 13.35
N PRO A 276 -15.40 12.62 14.62
CA PRO A 276 -15.60 11.47 15.49
C PRO A 276 -16.56 10.44 14.91
N GLU A 277 -16.23 9.18 15.11
CA GLU A 277 -17.07 8.04 14.74
C GLU A 277 -18.09 7.74 15.85
N THR A 278 -19.36 7.55 15.46
CA THR A 278 -20.45 7.31 16.41
C THR A 278 -20.67 5.83 16.74
N ASP A 279 -20.17 4.89 15.92
CA ASP A 279 -20.36 3.43 16.09
C ASP A 279 -19.05 2.63 15.90
N LYS A 280 -18.01 3.02 16.57
CA LYS A 280 -16.70 2.32 16.50
C LYS A 280 -16.78 0.86 16.94
N ALA A 281 -17.53 0.59 18.01
CA ALA A 281 -17.66 -0.77 18.54
C ALA A 281 -18.37 -1.69 17.55
N GLY A 282 -19.46 -1.25 16.95
CA GLY A 282 -20.19 -2.03 15.95
C GLY A 282 -19.37 -2.26 14.68
N ARG A 283 -18.63 -1.24 14.22
CA ARG A 283 -17.71 -1.39 13.09
C ARG A 283 -16.61 -2.41 13.37
N MET A 284 -15.97 -2.33 14.54
CA MET A 284 -14.93 -3.28 14.94
C MET A 284 -15.46 -4.70 15.06
N ALA A 285 -16.70 -4.87 15.52
CA ALA A 285 -17.34 -6.19 15.56
C ALA A 285 -17.58 -6.76 14.15
N ARG A 286 -18.03 -5.91 13.19
CA ARG A 286 -18.18 -6.33 11.79
C ARG A 286 -16.84 -6.76 11.18
N PHE A 287 -15.77 -6.00 11.41
CA PHE A 287 -14.44 -6.35 10.94
C PHE A 287 -13.97 -7.71 11.44
N ARG A 288 -14.13 -7.96 12.74
CA ARG A 288 -13.74 -9.24 13.33
C ARG A 288 -14.48 -10.41 12.70
N ALA A 289 -15.76 -10.22 12.37
CA ALA A 289 -16.57 -11.26 11.72
C ALA A 289 -16.13 -11.54 10.27
N GLU A 290 -15.54 -10.56 9.58
CA GLU A 290 -15.08 -10.71 8.19
C GLU A 290 -13.68 -11.32 8.09
N ILE A 291 -12.86 -11.23 9.16
CA ILE A 291 -11.46 -11.69 9.14
C ILE A 291 -11.38 -13.16 9.53
N PRO A 292 -10.82 -14.04 8.67
CA PRO A 292 -10.63 -15.43 9.01
C PRO A 292 -9.72 -15.62 10.23
N VAL A 293 -10.14 -16.45 11.18
CA VAL A 293 -9.39 -16.76 12.40
C VAL A 293 -8.67 -18.10 12.34
N LYS A 294 -8.78 -18.81 11.21
CA LYS A 294 -8.17 -20.14 11.04
C LYS A 294 -7.28 -20.19 9.81
N TYR A 295 -6.19 -20.94 9.93
CA TYR A 295 -5.44 -21.42 8.79
C TYR A 295 -6.19 -22.57 8.10
N ARG A 296 -5.81 -22.86 6.86
CA ARG A 296 -6.40 -23.96 6.09
C ARG A 296 -6.23 -25.35 6.75
N ASP A 297 -5.19 -25.54 7.52
CA ASP A 297 -4.93 -26.77 8.28
C ASP A 297 -5.74 -26.87 9.60
N GLY A 298 -6.62 -25.89 9.86
CA GLY A 298 -7.51 -25.86 11.03
C GLY A 298 -6.92 -25.22 12.27
N ARG A 299 -5.63 -24.85 12.28
CA ARG A 299 -5.02 -24.12 13.40
C ARG A 299 -5.66 -22.76 13.58
N ASP A 300 -5.84 -22.34 14.82
CA ASP A 300 -6.33 -21.02 15.14
C ASP A 300 -5.24 -19.95 14.92
N CYS A 301 -5.67 -18.78 14.49
CA CYS A 301 -4.82 -17.59 14.41
C CYS A 301 -5.22 -16.60 15.51
N ASP A 302 -4.32 -16.34 16.43
CA ASP A 302 -4.55 -15.49 17.60
C ASP A 302 -4.06 -14.02 17.45
N TRP A 303 -3.66 -13.63 16.24
CA TRP A 303 -3.07 -12.30 15.97
C TRP A 303 -3.91 -11.11 16.45
N TRP A 304 -5.22 -11.34 16.65
CA TRP A 304 -6.16 -10.34 17.17
C TRP A 304 -6.21 -10.27 18.69
N SER A 305 -5.68 -11.25 19.41
CA SER A 305 -5.99 -11.53 20.82
C SER A 305 -5.12 -10.85 21.85
N GLY A 306 -4.38 -9.81 21.59
CA GLY A 306 -3.63 -9.17 22.69
C GLY A 306 -2.82 -7.95 22.32
N PRO A 307 -2.34 -7.22 23.32
CA PRO A 307 -1.28 -6.22 23.11
C PRO A 307 -0.05 -6.94 22.58
N ILE A 308 0.71 -6.28 21.70
CA ILE A 308 1.99 -6.80 21.25
C ILE A 308 2.95 -6.70 22.41
N GLU A 309 3.37 -7.85 22.94
CA GLU A 309 4.28 -7.93 24.07
C GLU A 309 5.63 -7.25 23.71
N GLY A 310 6.04 -6.30 24.53
CA GLY A 310 7.30 -5.56 24.33
C GLY A 310 7.23 -4.38 23.35
N TYR A 311 6.03 -3.98 22.89
CA TYR A 311 5.89 -2.74 22.15
C TYR A 311 5.89 -1.54 23.09
N VAL A 312 6.87 -0.67 22.91
CA VAL A 312 6.91 0.68 23.52
C VAL A 312 6.65 1.65 22.37
N PRO A 313 5.55 2.44 22.41
CA PRO A 313 5.34 3.48 21.39
C PRO A 313 6.54 4.41 21.38
N PRO A 314 6.96 4.93 20.22
CA PRO A 314 7.95 6.00 20.18
C PRO A 314 7.41 7.16 21.03
N ASN A 315 8.23 7.69 21.90
CA ASN A 315 7.92 8.94 22.57
C ASN A 315 7.83 10.02 21.49
N ASP A 316 6.76 10.83 21.54
CA ASP A 316 6.54 11.99 20.67
C ASP A 316 7.72 12.97 20.70
#